data_cb08e05813d114cf18c69c8998d55b4f
#
_entry.id   cb08e05813d114cf18c69c8998d55b4f
#
_cell.length_a   1.000
_cell.length_b   1.000
_cell.length_c   1.000
_cell.angle_alpha   90.00
_cell.angle_beta   90.00
_cell.angle_gamma   90.00
#
_symmetry.space_group_name_H-M   'P 1'
#
loop_
_entity.id
_entity.type
_entity.pdbx_description
1 polymer ?
#
loop_
_entity_poly.entity_id
_entity_poly.type
_entity_poly.pdbx_seq_one_letter_code
_entity_poly.pdbx_strand_id
1 'polypeptide(L)'
;MLNRRSLDPEQRTLYGANLQPPAGYVFDAAVATTFSLDFETALAVPVSLALFAAENRDDILSHPLALLEGAERIAGRLVVFTDAGHIQASARPHSRLCSLLERIIVEVAAPQGGAFHPKMWALRFTPLRPEDPARLRLLILSRNLTRDRSWDIAATLDGVITKQPKAVNRPVADFLRQLPDLATVGVPDGTKTLVDDLAEDMRRAEWSLPEPFQSVSFAVNGLGGKPWRPEPCVRLGVVSPSCDDQTLSMLAGLASAEKPIFIGRSDELAQVPGATLDGFARVAVLDEMAATEDGEEEDAAALQGLHAKAFIAERGWDTAITVGSGNATRPALLTGSNVEIFTTLTGKRSRVGSVEEILGDKGFGRLTRPFVRDETGAADAAQRAAEARLDQAR
;
A
#
# COMPACT_ATOMS: atom_id res chain seq x y z
N MET A 1 -27.27 -5.30 -13.21
CA MET A 1 -25.86 -4.91 -12.93
C MET A 1 -25.81 -4.58 -11.46
N LEU A 2 -25.13 -5.38 -10.66
CA LEU A 2 -24.89 -5.09 -9.23
C LEU A 2 -24.10 -3.77 -9.16
N ASN A 3 -24.64 -2.81 -8.39
CA ASN A 3 -24.03 -1.52 -8.17
C ASN A 3 -22.76 -1.76 -7.31
N ARG A 4 -21.59 -1.98 -7.95
CA ARG A 4 -20.33 -2.25 -7.28
C ARG A 4 -19.88 -0.98 -6.59
N ARG A 5 -19.95 -0.96 -5.26
CA ARG A 5 -19.49 0.16 -4.43
C ARG A 5 -17.97 0.13 -4.33
N SER A 6 -17.37 1.30 -4.34
CA SER A 6 -15.94 1.43 -4.06
C SER A 6 -15.65 0.98 -2.64
N LEU A 7 -14.54 0.25 -2.43
CA LEU A 7 -14.12 -0.36 -1.15
C LEU A 7 -15.12 -1.42 -0.59
N ASP A 8 -15.84 -2.11 -1.49
CA ASP A 8 -16.71 -3.21 -1.07
C ASP A 8 -15.85 -4.39 -0.56
N PRO A 9 -16.05 -4.85 0.71
CA PRO A 9 -15.30 -5.96 1.27
C PRO A 9 -15.41 -7.29 0.51
N GLU A 10 -16.44 -7.46 -0.33
CA GLU A 10 -16.58 -8.64 -1.19
C GLU A 10 -15.69 -8.61 -2.43
N GLN A 11 -15.11 -7.45 -2.76
CA GLN A 11 -14.18 -7.31 -3.89
C GLN A 11 -12.73 -7.59 -3.46
N ARG A 12 -12.45 -8.83 -3.08
CA ARG A 12 -11.11 -9.25 -2.70
C ARG A 12 -10.30 -9.62 -3.94
N THR A 13 -9.02 -9.23 -3.96
CA THR A 13 -8.06 -9.68 -4.96
C THR A 13 -6.86 -10.32 -4.27
N LEU A 14 -6.35 -11.40 -4.85
CA LEU A 14 -5.11 -11.99 -4.38
C LEU A 14 -3.93 -11.08 -4.76
N TYR A 15 -3.02 -10.86 -3.82
CA TYR A 15 -1.83 -10.05 -4.03
C TYR A 15 -1.03 -10.52 -5.26
N GLY A 16 -0.77 -11.83 -5.36
CA GLY A 16 -0.05 -12.42 -6.49
C GLY A 16 -0.73 -12.24 -7.84
N ALA A 17 -2.08 -12.18 -7.88
CA ALA A 17 -2.81 -11.94 -9.12
C ALA A 17 -2.54 -10.54 -9.69
N ASN A 18 -2.28 -9.55 -8.82
CA ASN A 18 -1.94 -8.20 -9.25
C ASN A 18 -0.53 -8.07 -9.85
N LEU A 19 0.35 -9.03 -9.62
CA LEU A 19 1.70 -9.06 -10.21
C LEU A 19 1.75 -9.79 -11.56
N GLN A 20 0.67 -10.50 -11.93
CA GLN A 20 0.61 -11.26 -13.19
C GLN A 20 0.60 -10.34 -14.41
N PRO A 21 1.38 -10.67 -15.46
CA PRO A 21 1.28 -9.98 -16.73
C PRO A 21 -0.14 -10.05 -17.30
N PRO A 22 -0.62 -8.99 -17.94
CA PRO A 22 -1.85 -9.05 -18.73
C PRO A 22 -1.75 -10.10 -19.85
N ALA A 23 -2.89 -10.62 -20.33
CA ALA A 23 -2.91 -11.54 -21.46
C ALA A 23 -2.22 -10.93 -22.70
N GLY A 24 -1.30 -11.69 -23.30
CA GLY A 24 -0.50 -11.25 -24.44
C GLY A 24 0.74 -10.43 -24.08
N TYR A 25 1.12 -10.39 -22.79
CA TYR A 25 2.30 -9.69 -22.29
C TYR A 25 3.16 -10.60 -21.42
N VAL A 26 4.43 -10.25 -21.32
CA VAL A 26 5.40 -10.88 -20.39
C VAL A 26 5.98 -9.84 -19.44
N PHE A 27 6.43 -10.31 -18.27
CA PHE A 27 7.13 -9.46 -17.32
C PHE A 27 8.44 -8.92 -17.92
N ASP A 28 8.66 -7.62 -17.75
CA ASP A 28 9.88 -6.95 -18.20
C ASP A 28 10.70 -6.41 -17.02
N ALA A 29 10.17 -5.47 -16.25
CA ALA A 29 10.88 -4.84 -15.15
C ALA A 29 9.93 -4.47 -14.00
N ALA A 30 10.47 -4.41 -12.77
CA ALA A 30 9.72 -3.91 -11.63
C ALA A 30 10.60 -3.18 -10.61
N VAL A 31 10.00 -2.15 -10.00
CA VAL A 31 10.46 -1.51 -8.78
C VAL A 31 9.38 -1.65 -7.73
N ALA A 32 9.75 -2.15 -6.55
CA ALA A 32 8.86 -2.25 -5.41
C ALA A 32 9.39 -1.45 -4.22
N THR A 33 8.48 -1.00 -3.35
CA THR A 33 8.82 -0.39 -2.07
C THR A 33 7.99 -1.02 -0.96
N THR A 34 8.57 -1.15 0.23
CA THR A 34 7.91 -1.67 1.44
C THR A 34 8.56 -1.09 2.69
N PHE A 35 7.82 -0.99 3.78
CA PHE A 35 8.41 -0.64 5.08
C PHE A 35 9.10 -1.83 5.71
N SER A 36 8.41 -2.96 5.81
CA SER A 36 8.99 -4.21 6.33
C SER A 36 8.93 -5.31 5.29
N LEU A 37 9.93 -6.18 5.33
CA LEU A 37 10.13 -7.25 4.38
C LEU A 37 10.28 -8.58 5.12
N ASP A 38 9.44 -9.56 4.80
CA ASP A 38 9.64 -10.95 5.17
C ASP A 38 10.50 -11.64 4.11
N PHE A 39 11.57 -12.30 4.56
CA PHE A 39 12.55 -12.91 3.68
C PHE A 39 11.96 -13.99 2.74
N GLU A 40 11.04 -14.82 3.26
CA GLU A 40 10.41 -15.86 2.44
C GLU A 40 9.44 -15.28 1.43
N THR A 41 8.73 -14.20 1.80
CA THR A 41 7.86 -13.44 0.88
C THR A 41 8.68 -12.76 -0.21
N ALA A 42 9.82 -12.15 0.14
CA ALA A 42 10.73 -11.54 -0.83
C ALA A 42 11.26 -12.57 -1.84
N LEU A 43 11.56 -13.78 -1.38
CA LEU A 43 12.04 -14.87 -2.26
C LEU A 43 10.91 -15.41 -3.16
N ALA A 44 9.68 -15.44 -2.66
CA ALA A 44 8.54 -15.93 -3.44
C ALA A 44 8.21 -15.04 -4.65
N VAL A 45 8.52 -13.73 -4.59
CA VAL A 45 8.23 -12.79 -5.68
C VAL A 45 8.98 -13.11 -6.97
N PRO A 46 10.31 -13.17 -7.01
CA PRO A 46 11.04 -13.48 -8.25
C PRO A 46 10.68 -14.88 -8.78
N VAL A 47 10.42 -15.84 -7.89
CA VAL A 47 9.96 -17.18 -8.26
C VAL A 47 8.59 -17.12 -8.95
N SER A 48 7.64 -16.37 -8.39
CA SER A 48 6.31 -16.21 -8.98
C SER A 48 6.37 -15.50 -10.33
N LEU A 49 7.17 -14.42 -10.44
CA LEU A 49 7.36 -13.70 -11.70
C LEU A 49 8.03 -14.58 -12.77
N ALA A 50 8.98 -15.43 -12.38
CA ALA A 50 9.60 -16.40 -13.29
C ALA A 50 8.58 -17.42 -13.80
N LEU A 51 7.72 -17.95 -12.93
CA LEU A 51 6.64 -18.86 -13.31
C LEU A 51 5.60 -18.22 -14.22
N PHE A 52 5.30 -16.92 -14.04
CA PHE A 52 4.41 -16.20 -14.95
C PHE A 52 5.04 -15.92 -16.32
N ALA A 53 6.37 -15.82 -16.38
CA ALA A 53 7.10 -15.62 -17.62
C ALA A 53 7.30 -16.91 -18.44
N ALA A 54 6.96 -18.08 -17.87
CA ALA A 54 7.18 -19.38 -18.52
C ALA A 54 6.02 -19.75 -19.44
N GLU A 55 6.34 -20.28 -20.62
CA GLU A 55 5.37 -20.86 -21.54
C GLU A 55 4.72 -22.14 -20.99
N ASN A 56 5.49 -22.91 -20.22
CA ASN A 56 5.02 -24.13 -19.57
C ASN A 56 5.43 -24.15 -18.09
N ARG A 57 4.45 -23.94 -17.20
CA ARG A 57 4.67 -23.90 -15.75
C ARG A 57 5.08 -25.26 -15.17
N ASP A 58 4.53 -26.34 -15.70
CA ASP A 58 4.77 -27.68 -15.20
C ASP A 58 6.21 -28.12 -15.47
N ASP A 59 6.80 -27.69 -16.58
CA ASP A 59 8.21 -27.95 -16.90
C ASP A 59 9.14 -27.23 -15.92
N ILE A 60 8.83 -26.02 -15.51
CA ILE A 60 9.65 -25.27 -14.54
C ILE A 60 9.50 -25.86 -13.13
N LEU A 61 8.30 -26.21 -12.72
CA LEU A 61 8.07 -26.79 -11.39
C LEU A 61 8.71 -28.18 -11.24
N SER A 62 8.81 -28.94 -12.33
CA SER A 62 9.45 -30.26 -12.34
C SER A 62 10.98 -30.22 -12.39
N HIS A 63 11.58 -29.07 -12.74
CA HIS A 63 13.03 -28.90 -12.89
C HIS A 63 13.56 -27.77 -12.00
N PRO A 64 14.10 -28.06 -10.79
CA PRO A 64 14.63 -27.05 -9.86
C PRO A 64 15.68 -26.11 -10.44
N LEU A 65 16.47 -26.57 -11.41
CA LEU A 65 17.47 -25.75 -12.10
C LEU A 65 16.80 -24.70 -13.01
N ALA A 66 15.73 -25.07 -13.72
CA ALA A 66 14.99 -24.13 -14.56
C ALA A 66 14.31 -23.03 -13.72
N LEU A 67 13.83 -23.38 -12.53
CA LEU A 67 13.28 -22.40 -11.58
C LEU A 67 14.37 -21.43 -11.10
N LEU A 68 15.55 -21.93 -10.75
CA LEU A 68 16.69 -21.10 -10.33
C LEU A 68 17.10 -20.14 -11.45
N GLU A 69 17.30 -20.64 -12.66
CA GLU A 69 17.65 -19.81 -13.84
C GLU A 69 16.56 -18.77 -14.14
N GLY A 70 15.30 -19.12 -14.02
CA GLY A 70 14.16 -18.19 -14.15
C GLY A 70 14.23 -17.08 -13.11
N ALA A 71 14.45 -17.41 -11.85
CA ALA A 71 14.58 -16.45 -10.76
C ALA A 71 15.81 -15.55 -10.93
N GLU A 72 16.95 -16.08 -11.39
CA GLU A 72 18.16 -15.31 -11.70
C GLU A 72 17.93 -14.28 -12.83
N ARG A 73 17.19 -14.64 -13.88
CA ARG A 73 16.82 -13.71 -14.95
C ARG A 73 15.93 -12.57 -14.42
N ILE A 74 15.02 -12.86 -13.48
CA ILE A 74 14.15 -11.86 -12.86
C ILE A 74 14.95 -10.94 -11.92
N ALA A 75 15.93 -11.48 -11.18
CA ALA A 75 16.74 -10.70 -10.24
C ALA A 75 17.45 -9.48 -10.86
N GLY A 76 17.82 -9.55 -12.15
CA GLY A 76 18.41 -8.41 -12.87
C GLY A 76 17.40 -7.34 -13.35
N ARG A 77 16.09 -7.60 -13.17
CA ARG A 77 14.99 -6.76 -13.65
C ARG A 77 13.99 -6.36 -12.53
N LEU A 78 14.33 -6.69 -11.30
CA LEU A 78 13.53 -6.41 -10.11
C LEU A 78 14.40 -5.77 -9.03
N VAL A 79 13.93 -4.69 -8.43
CA VAL A 79 14.50 -4.12 -7.21
C VAL A 79 13.41 -3.82 -6.20
N VAL A 80 13.70 -4.10 -4.93
CA VAL A 80 12.82 -3.85 -3.79
C VAL A 80 13.53 -2.93 -2.81
N PHE A 81 13.02 -1.73 -2.62
CA PHE A 81 13.51 -0.80 -1.61
C PHE A 81 12.73 -1.00 -0.29
N THR A 82 13.45 -1.22 0.80
CA THR A 82 12.86 -1.44 2.13
C THR A 82 13.50 -0.54 3.17
N ASP A 83 12.74 -0.17 4.21
CA ASP A 83 13.29 0.61 5.33
C ASP A 83 14.42 -0.16 6.02
N ALA A 84 15.51 0.54 6.33
CA ALA A 84 16.71 -0.08 6.90
C ALA A 84 16.43 -0.71 8.27
N GLY A 85 16.90 -1.93 8.48
CA GLY A 85 16.70 -2.69 9.71
C GLY A 85 15.33 -3.36 9.84
N HIS A 86 14.45 -3.28 8.84
CA HIS A 86 13.10 -3.87 8.87
C HIS A 86 12.97 -5.14 8.01
N ILE A 87 14.06 -5.86 7.80
CA ILE A 87 14.07 -7.17 7.14
C ILE A 87 13.93 -8.25 8.20
N GLN A 88 12.84 -9.02 8.13
CA GLN A 88 12.62 -10.16 9.02
C GLN A 88 13.33 -11.39 8.46
N ALA A 89 14.35 -11.85 9.17
CA ALA A 89 15.12 -13.04 8.79
C ALA A 89 14.29 -14.32 8.93
N SER A 90 14.52 -15.27 8.01
CA SER A 90 13.92 -16.61 8.12
C SER A 90 14.58 -17.42 9.25
N ALA A 91 13.75 -18.13 10.03
CA ALA A 91 14.24 -19.10 11.01
C ALA A 91 14.81 -20.38 10.35
N ARG A 92 14.68 -20.54 9.04
CA ARG A 92 15.14 -21.74 8.29
C ARG A 92 16.56 -21.55 7.75
N PRO A 93 17.32 -22.66 7.56
CA PRO A 93 18.63 -22.59 6.95
C PRO A 93 18.59 -21.93 5.57
N HIS A 94 19.53 -21.03 5.32
CA HIS A 94 19.61 -20.29 4.06
C HIS A 94 19.80 -21.22 2.86
N SER A 95 18.97 -21.06 1.85
CA SER A 95 19.16 -21.73 0.55
C SER A 95 20.06 -20.87 -0.36
N ARG A 96 20.61 -21.45 -1.43
CA ARG A 96 21.36 -20.70 -2.46
C ARG A 96 20.51 -19.60 -3.13
N LEU A 97 19.18 -19.74 -3.08
CA LEU A 97 18.25 -18.69 -3.56
C LEU A 97 18.35 -17.40 -2.74
N CYS A 98 18.86 -17.47 -1.50
CA CYS A 98 19.01 -16.29 -0.65
C CYS A 98 20.03 -15.30 -1.21
N SER A 99 21.06 -15.76 -1.94
CA SER A 99 22.03 -14.88 -2.60
C SER A 99 21.40 -14.03 -3.73
N LEU A 100 20.24 -14.43 -4.26
CA LEU A 100 19.51 -13.61 -5.21
C LEU A 100 18.94 -12.35 -4.55
N LEU A 101 18.59 -12.41 -3.27
CA LEU A 101 18.00 -11.29 -2.55
C LEU A 101 18.98 -10.13 -2.35
N GLU A 102 20.28 -10.41 -2.22
CA GLU A 102 21.34 -9.38 -2.17
C GLU A 102 21.38 -8.51 -3.44
N ARG A 103 20.91 -9.04 -4.56
CA ARG A 103 20.85 -8.35 -5.86
C ARG A 103 19.53 -7.61 -6.07
N ILE A 104 18.53 -7.90 -5.27
CA ILE A 104 17.15 -7.40 -5.42
C ILE A 104 16.80 -6.40 -4.34
N ILE A 105 17.26 -6.60 -3.09
CA ILE A 105 16.86 -5.79 -1.94
C ILE A 105 17.87 -4.67 -1.72
N VAL A 106 17.33 -3.45 -1.55
CA VAL A 106 18.09 -2.25 -1.21
C VAL A 106 17.48 -1.64 0.06
N GLU A 107 18.28 -1.57 1.13
CA GLU A 107 17.89 -0.88 2.34
C GLU A 107 18.06 0.63 2.18
N VAL A 108 17.02 1.36 2.55
CA VAL A 108 16.94 2.82 2.42
C VAL A 108 16.55 3.47 3.73
N ALA A 109 16.90 4.75 3.90
CA ALA A 109 16.53 5.54 5.05
C ALA A 109 15.75 6.80 4.64
N ALA A 110 14.73 7.16 5.41
CA ALA A 110 14.01 8.40 5.19
C ALA A 110 14.90 9.62 5.53
N PRO A 111 15.01 10.64 4.66
CA PRO A 111 15.97 11.72 4.78
C PRO A 111 15.73 12.66 5.98
N GLN A 112 14.52 12.63 6.57
CA GLN A 112 14.13 13.47 7.70
C GLN A 112 14.09 12.71 9.03
N GLY A 113 14.69 11.51 9.11
CA GLY A 113 14.75 10.71 10.33
C GLY A 113 13.41 10.05 10.71
N GLY A 114 12.45 10.03 9.80
CA GLY A 114 11.23 9.22 9.92
C GLY A 114 11.41 7.83 9.31
N ALA A 115 10.31 7.12 9.09
CA ALA A 115 10.31 5.81 8.44
C ALA A 115 10.21 5.94 6.92
N PHE A 116 10.89 5.05 6.17
CA PHE A 116 10.60 4.84 4.76
C PHE A 116 9.43 3.87 4.64
N HIS A 117 8.22 4.41 4.49
CA HIS A 117 6.98 3.65 4.65
C HIS A 117 6.16 3.43 3.36
N PRO A 118 6.61 3.80 2.13
CA PRO A 118 5.81 3.59 0.92
C PRO A 118 5.62 2.10 0.63
N LYS A 119 4.44 1.73 0.15
CA LYS A 119 4.11 0.37 -0.30
C LYS A 119 3.57 0.44 -1.72
N MET A 120 4.43 0.14 -2.67
CA MET A 120 4.14 0.35 -4.09
C MET A 120 4.81 -0.72 -4.95
N TRP A 121 4.18 -1.01 -6.10
CA TRP A 121 4.80 -1.69 -7.23
C TRP A 121 4.64 -0.86 -8.49
N ALA A 122 5.73 -0.63 -9.17
CA ALA A 122 5.78 -0.13 -10.53
C ALA A 122 6.26 -1.29 -11.42
N LEU A 123 5.38 -1.80 -12.29
CA LEU A 123 5.66 -2.95 -13.16
C LEU A 123 5.58 -2.52 -14.62
N ARG A 124 6.49 -3.05 -15.44
CA ARG A 124 6.47 -2.91 -16.90
C ARG A 124 6.32 -4.30 -17.51
N PHE A 125 5.48 -4.36 -18.56
CA PHE A 125 5.20 -5.56 -19.33
C PHE A 125 5.47 -5.30 -20.81
N THR A 126 6.22 -6.21 -21.43
CA THR A 126 6.52 -6.18 -22.87
C THR A 126 5.46 -7.00 -23.61
N PRO A 127 4.88 -6.51 -24.72
CA PRO A 127 3.93 -7.27 -25.51
C PRO A 127 4.60 -8.44 -26.23
N LEU A 128 3.86 -9.54 -26.42
CA LEU A 128 4.29 -10.64 -27.29
C LEU A 128 4.22 -10.28 -28.78
N ARG A 129 3.40 -9.30 -29.14
CA ARG A 129 3.29 -8.76 -30.49
C ARG A 129 4.04 -7.43 -30.53
N PRO A 130 5.07 -7.28 -31.42
CA PRO A 130 5.90 -6.07 -31.45
C PRO A 130 5.14 -4.77 -31.78
N GLU A 131 3.97 -4.87 -32.42
CA GLU A 131 3.10 -3.73 -32.77
C GLU A 131 2.32 -3.15 -31.59
N ASP A 132 2.13 -3.94 -30.51
CA ASP A 132 1.39 -3.49 -29.34
C ASP A 132 2.29 -2.61 -28.44
N PRO A 133 1.74 -1.60 -27.77
CA PRO A 133 2.51 -0.77 -26.84
C PRO A 133 2.86 -1.55 -25.56
N ALA A 134 4.02 -1.28 -24.98
CA ALA A 134 4.34 -1.76 -23.65
C ALA A 134 3.31 -1.25 -22.60
N ARG A 135 3.02 -2.06 -21.60
CA ARG A 135 2.07 -1.73 -20.54
C ARG A 135 2.78 -1.52 -19.22
N LEU A 136 2.17 -0.66 -18.43
CA LEU A 136 2.55 -0.40 -17.05
C LEU A 136 1.44 -0.81 -16.12
N ARG A 137 1.83 -1.22 -14.91
CA ARG A 137 0.92 -1.35 -13.77
C ARG A 137 1.53 -0.67 -12.56
N LEU A 138 0.74 0.20 -11.94
CA LEU A 138 1.07 0.82 -10.68
C LEU A 138 0.12 0.29 -9.60
N LEU A 139 0.69 -0.34 -8.55
CA LEU A 139 -0.04 -0.70 -7.35
C LEU A 139 0.41 0.20 -6.22
N ILE A 140 -0.54 0.78 -5.50
CA ILE A 140 -0.31 1.48 -4.25
C ILE A 140 -1.13 0.77 -3.17
N LEU A 141 -0.45 0.34 -2.11
CA LEU A 141 -0.96 -0.62 -1.15
C LEU A 141 -0.90 -0.04 0.26
N SER A 142 -1.73 -0.54 1.16
CA SER A 142 -1.52 -0.38 2.60
C SER A 142 -0.60 -1.47 3.17
N ARG A 143 -0.45 -2.61 2.48
CA ARG A 143 0.23 -3.82 2.92
C ARG A 143 1.73 -3.79 2.69
N ASN A 144 2.50 -4.28 3.66
CA ASN A 144 3.92 -4.60 3.52
C ASN A 144 4.16 -5.89 2.71
N LEU A 145 5.41 -6.13 2.36
CA LEU A 145 5.83 -7.36 1.70
C LEU A 145 6.12 -8.45 2.76
N THR A 146 5.05 -8.81 3.49
CA THR A 146 5.06 -9.74 4.63
C THR A 146 3.93 -10.75 4.51
N ARG A 147 3.97 -11.79 5.36
CA ARG A 147 2.92 -12.83 5.44
C ARG A 147 1.70 -12.44 6.26
N ASP A 148 1.64 -11.21 6.77
CA ASP A 148 0.56 -10.76 7.62
C ASP A 148 -0.80 -10.95 6.94
N ARG A 149 -1.77 -11.44 7.69
CA ARG A 149 -3.16 -11.59 7.28
C ARG A 149 -3.98 -10.47 7.92
N SER A 150 -3.99 -9.32 7.29
CA SER A 150 -4.76 -8.16 7.74
C SER A 150 -5.69 -7.66 6.65
N TRP A 151 -6.69 -6.87 7.06
CA TRP A 151 -7.49 -6.12 6.11
C TRP A 151 -6.68 -4.99 5.50
N ASP A 152 -6.39 -5.12 4.22
CA ASP A 152 -5.60 -4.18 3.44
C ASP A 152 -6.41 -3.59 2.27
N ILE A 153 -5.96 -2.44 1.80
CA ILE A 153 -6.48 -1.77 0.61
C ILE A 153 -5.39 -1.64 -0.44
N ALA A 154 -5.76 -1.84 -1.69
CA ALA A 154 -4.90 -1.60 -2.84
C ALA A 154 -5.61 -0.76 -3.90
N ALA A 155 -4.88 0.16 -4.53
CA ALA A 155 -5.25 0.77 -5.79
C ALA A 155 -4.36 0.21 -6.88
N THR A 156 -4.97 -0.40 -7.90
CA THR A 156 -4.28 -0.93 -9.07
C THR A 156 -4.66 -0.12 -10.30
N LEU A 157 -3.67 0.42 -10.99
CA LEU A 157 -3.83 1.20 -12.21
C LEU A 157 -3.04 0.52 -13.33
N ASP A 158 -3.74 0.07 -14.36
CA ASP A 158 -3.13 -0.35 -15.61
C ASP A 158 -3.02 0.83 -16.57
N GLY A 159 -1.93 0.90 -17.33
CA GLY A 159 -1.68 2.00 -18.23
C GLY A 159 -0.87 1.61 -19.46
N VAL A 160 -0.85 2.50 -20.43
CA VAL A 160 -0.01 2.41 -21.63
C VAL A 160 1.00 3.54 -21.66
N ILE A 161 2.18 3.29 -22.20
CA ILE A 161 3.22 4.31 -22.35
C ILE A 161 2.88 5.18 -23.58
N THR A 162 2.71 6.48 -23.34
CA THR A 162 2.46 7.47 -24.41
C THR A 162 3.74 8.21 -24.79
N LYS A 163 3.69 8.98 -25.89
CA LYS A 163 4.83 9.79 -26.33
C LYS A 163 5.09 11.01 -25.43
N GLN A 164 4.05 11.54 -24.77
CA GLN A 164 4.15 12.78 -24.02
C GLN A 164 4.08 12.55 -22.51
N PRO A 165 4.89 13.25 -21.73
CA PRO A 165 4.83 13.20 -20.29
C PRO A 165 3.51 13.77 -19.76
N LYS A 166 2.91 13.11 -18.77
CA LYS A 166 1.67 13.54 -18.10
C LYS A 166 2.03 14.21 -16.76
N ALA A 167 1.51 15.43 -16.54
CA ALA A 167 1.81 16.18 -15.31
C ALA A 167 1.40 15.43 -14.04
N VAL A 168 0.30 14.70 -14.09
CA VAL A 168 -0.25 13.91 -12.96
C VAL A 168 0.72 12.85 -12.46
N ASN A 169 1.56 12.29 -13.32
CA ASN A 169 2.50 11.22 -12.98
C ASN A 169 3.83 11.72 -12.41
N ARG A 170 4.06 13.04 -12.41
CA ARG A 170 5.31 13.62 -11.94
C ARG A 170 5.70 13.16 -10.52
N PRO A 171 4.78 13.17 -9.52
CA PRO A 171 5.14 12.76 -8.17
C PRO A 171 5.67 11.32 -8.08
N VAL A 172 5.06 10.38 -8.82
CA VAL A 172 5.50 8.97 -8.85
C VAL A 172 6.85 8.83 -9.57
N ALA A 173 7.03 9.49 -10.71
CA ALA A 173 8.28 9.42 -11.47
C ALA A 173 9.45 10.04 -10.70
N ASP A 174 9.23 11.19 -10.07
CA ASP A 174 10.25 11.87 -9.25
C ASP A 174 10.58 11.07 -7.98
N PHE A 175 9.58 10.39 -7.40
CA PHE A 175 9.79 9.45 -6.28
C PHE A 175 10.68 8.29 -6.69
N LEU A 176 10.38 7.62 -7.79
CA LEU A 176 11.20 6.51 -8.29
C LEU A 176 12.65 6.93 -8.47
N ARG A 177 12.91 8.06 -9.14
CA ARG A 177 14.29 8.56 -9.39
C ARG A 177 15.08 8.82 -8.12
N GLN A 178 14.41 9.18 -7.02
CA GLN A 178 15.07 9.46 -5.75
C GLN A 178 15.41 8.19 -4.94
N LEU A 179 14.76 7.05 -5.22
CA LEU A 179 14.95 5.81 -4.45
C LEU A 179 16.42 5.37 -4.33
N PRO A 180 17.23 5.33 -5.40
CA PRO A 180 18.63 4.92 -5.29
C PRO A 180 19.48 5.84 -4.40
N ASP A 181 19.13 7.11 -4.29
CA ASP A 181 19.86 8.09 -3.49
C ASP A 181 19.52 8.03 -1.98
N LEU A 182 18.44 7.29 -1.62
CA LEU A 182 18.07 7.00 -0.23
C LEU A 182 18.79 5.76 0.32
N ALA A 183 19.50 5.00 -0.51
CA ALA A 183 20.18 3.78 -0.11
C ALA A 183 21.20 4.03 0.99
N THR A 184 21.18 3.19 2.04
CA THR A 184 22.13 3.27 3.17
C THR A 184 23.53 2.77 2.81
N VAL A 185 23.60 1.93 1.78
CA VAL A 185 24.82 1.43 1.15
C VAL A 185 24.71 1.57 -0.37
N GLY A 186 25.75 1.25 -1.10
CA GLY A 186 25.69 1.28 -2.57
C GLY A 186 24.56 0.39 -3.12
N VAL A 187 23.92 0.81 -4.22
CA VAL A 187 22.92 -0.01 -4.91
C VAL A 187 23.59 -1.01 -5.86
N PRO A 188 22.98 -2.19 -6.12
CA PRO A 188 23.46 -3.15 -7.09
C PRO A 188 23.61 -2.55 -8.50
N ASP A 189 24.57 -3.08 -9.27
CA ASP A 189 24.80 -2.63 -10.66
C ASP A 189 23.52 -2.73 -11.50
N GLY A 190 23.30 -1.71 -12.34
CA GLY A 190 22.12 -1.60 -13.19
C GLY A 190 20.85 -1.08 -12.49
N THR A 191 20.80 -1.01 -11.15
CA THR A 191 19.63 -0.54 -10.41
C THR A 191 19.23 0.88 -10.80
N LYS A 192 20.18 1.80 -10.87
CA LYS A 192 19.88 3.20 -11.26
C LYS A 192 19.27 3.29 -12.66
N THR A 193 19.84 2.58 -13.62
CA THR A 193 19.32 2.54 -15.00
C THR A 193 17.89 1.97 -15.04
N LEU A 194 17.65 0.85 -14.35
CA LEU A 194 16.32 0.23 -14.29
C LEU A 194 15.27 1.18 -13.67
N VAL A 195 15.64 1.88 -12.58
CA VAL A 195 14.77 2.84 -11.91
C VAL A 195 14.50 4.06 -12.80
N ASP A 196 15.52 4.60 -13.45
CA ASP A 196 15.39 5.77 -14.33
C ASP A 196 14.53 5.47 -15.57
N ASP A 197 14.73 4.32 -16.19
CA ASP A 197 13.94 3.86 -17.33
C ASP A 197 12.47 3.70 -16.95
N LEU A 198 12.20 3.04 -15.81
CA LEU A 198 10.84 2.82 -15.33
C LEU A 198 10.17 4.14 -14.89
N ALA A 199 10.93 5.04 -14.27
CA ALA A 199 10.45 6.37 -13.89
C ALA A 199 10.07 7.21 -15.12
N GLU A 200 10.87 7.14 -16.20
CA GLU A 200 10.55 7.82 -17.45
C GLU A 200 9.29 7.26 -18.12
N ASP A 201 9.13 5.93 -18.11
CA ASP A 201 7.92 5.29 -18.61
C ASP A 201 6.68 5.65 -17.76
N MET A 202 6.80 5.60 -16.42
CA MET A 202 5.74 6.06 -15.52
C MET A 202 5.36 7.52 -15.74
N ARG A 203 6.35 8.39 -16.05
CA ARG A 203 6.11 9.80 -16.36
C ARG A 203 5.20 9.98 -17.58
N ARG A 204 5.23 9.04 -18.52
CA ARG A 204 4.47 9.04 -19.78
C ARG A 204 3.23 8.13 -19.75
N ALA A 205 2.94 7.50 -18.63
CA ALA A 205 1.79 6.60 -18.49
C ALA A 205 0.45 7.31 -18.72
N GLU A 206 -0.42 6.69 -19.46
CA GLU A 206 -1.85 6.99 -19.53
C GLU A 206 -2.63 5.89 -18.86
N TRP A 207 -3.24 6.20 -17.70
CA TRP A 207 -3.89 5.22 -16.85
C TRP A 207 -5.30 4.93 -17.28
N SER A 208 -5.66 3.65 -17.31
CA SER A 208 -7.05 3.19 -17.36
C SER A 208 -7.62 3.23 -15.95
N LEU A 209 -8.52 4.17 -15.70
CA LEU A 209 -9.10 4.33 -14.38
C LEU A 209 -10.17 3.26 -14.13
N PRO A 210 -10.22 2.66 -12.93
CA PRO A 210 -11.30 1.75 -12.58
C PRO A 210 -12.63 2.51 -12.52
N GLU A 211 -13.71 1.92 -13.03
CA GLU A 211 -15.04 2.49 -12.85
C GLU A 211 -15.40 2.51 -11.34
N PRO A 212 -16.05 3.59 -10.84
CA PRO A 212 -16.63 4.73 -11.55
C PRO A 212 -15.78 6.01 -11.52
N PHE A 213 -14.46 5.91 -11.34
CA PHE A 213 -13.59 7.07 -11.19
C PHE A 213 -13.30 7.77 -12.52
N GLN A 214 -13.08 9.08 -12.46
CA GLN A 214 -12.88 9.97 -13.61
C GLN A 214 -11.51 10.63 -13.64
N SER A 215 -10.84 10.70 -12.49
CA SER A 215 -9.50 11.27 -12.40
C SER A 215 -8.68 10.57 -11.32
N VAL A 216 -7.36 10.66 -11.48
CA VAL A 216 -6.36 10.19 -10.53
C VAL A 216 -5.37 11.31 -10.23
N SER A 217 -4.86 11.35 -9.02
CA SER A 217 -3.70 12.16 -8.64
C SER A 217 -2.82 11.39 -7.65
N PHE A 218 -1.54 11.77 -7.59
CA PHE A 218 -0.55 11.14 -6.75
C PHE A 218 0.13 12.18 -5.86
N ALA A 219 0.54 11.74 -4.67
CA ALA A 219 1.33 12.55 -3.76
C ALA A 219 2.39 11.68 -3.05
N VAL A 220 3.52 12.30 -2.74
CA VAL A 220 4.61 11.67 -1.98
C VAL A 220 5.02 12.66 -0.88
N ASN A 221 5.05 12.16 0.36
CA ASN A 221 5.53 12.90 1.52
C ASN A 221 6.97 12.46 1.87
N GLY A 222 7.69 13.27 2.64
CA GLY A 222 8.99 12.91 3.20
C GLY A 222 10.20 13.19 2.31
N LEU A 223 10.00 13.57 1.06
CA LEU A 223 11.08 13.87 0.10
C LEU A 223 11.20 15.37 -0.22
N GLY A 224 10.77 16.21 0.69
CA GLY A 224 10.75 17.67 0.53
C GLY A 224 9.37 18.20 0.15
N GLY A 225 9.21 19.50 0.21
CA GLY A 225 7.94 20.16 -0.08
C GLY A 225 6.92 20.06 1.08
N LYS A 226 5.70 20.55 0.80
CA LYS A 226 4.59 20.48 1.75
C LYS A 226 3.99 19.08 1.73
N PRO A 227 3.84 18.42 2.89
CA PRO A 227 3.22 17.10 2.93
C PRO A 227 1.76 17.16 2.45
N TRP A 228 1.37 16.15 1.69
CA TRP A 228 -0.02 15.90 1.38
C TRP A 228 -0.78 15.58 2.66
N ARG A 229 -1.95 16.13 2.78
CA ARG A 229 -2.95 15.81 3.81
C ARG A 229 -4.34 16.04 3.25
N PRO A 230 -5.38 15.42 3.81
CA PRO A 230 -6.75 15.74 3.43
C PRO A 230 -7.02 17.24 3.55
N GLU A 231 -7.74 17.78 2.59
CA GLU A 231 -8.14 19.19 2.58
C GLU A 231 -9.56 19.36 3.14
N PRO A 232 -10.00 20.58 3.49
CA PRO A 232 -11.36 20.86 3.89
C PRO A 232 -12.39 20.29 2.90
N CYS A 233 -13.45 19.68 3.42
CA CYS A 233 -14.45 18.96 2.66
C CYS A 233 -15.83 19.07 3.30
N VAL A 234 -16.85 18.55 2.63
CA VAL A 234 -18.23 18.53 3.15
C VAL A 234 -18.39 17.42 4.20
N ARG A 235 -17.92 16.21 3.87
CA ARG A 235 -17.88 15.05 4.76
C ARG A 235 -16.54 14.33 4.61
N LEU A 236 -16.07 13.75 5.70
CA LEU A 236 -14.82 13.01 5.75
C LEU A 236 -15.03 11.65 6.43
N GLY A 237 -14.49 10.62 5.83
CA GLY A 237 -14.33 9.31 6.45
C GLY A 237 -12.87 8.90 6.41
N VAL A 238 -12.37 8.33 7.48
CA VAL A 238 -10.96 7.91 7.62
C VAL A 238 -10.91 6.48 8.12
N VAL A 239 -10.10 5.68 7.47
CA VAL A 239 -9.69 4.35 7.90
C VAL A 239 -8.19 4.39 8.13
N SER A 240 -7.73 4.11 9.35
CA SER A 240 -6.30 4.11 9.66
C SER A 240 -6.02 3.23 10.88
N PRO A 241 -5.14 2.22 10.76
CA PRO A 241 -4.77 1.36 11.88
C PRO A 241 -4.08 2.14 13.00
N SER A 242 -3.18 3.08 12.67
CA SER A 242 -2.48 3.90 13.65
C SER A 242 -2.92 5.35 13.56
N CYS A 243 -2.99 6.02 14.70
CA CYS A 243 -3.42 7.41 14.80
C CYS A 243 -2.77 8.10 15.99
N ASP A 244 -2.77 9.43 15.97
CA ASP A 244 -2.38 10.25 17.12
C ASP A 244 -3.34 11.42 17.34
N ASP A 245 -3.30 11.96 18.55
CA ASP A 245 -4.19 13.03 19.02
C ASP A 245 -4.17 14.27 18.11
N GLN A 246 -2.97 14.75 17.74
CA GLN A 246 -2.81 15.97 16.95
C GLN A 246 -3.40 15.81 15.54
N THR A 247 -3.15 14.65 14.94
CA THR A 247 -3.64 14.34 13.61
C THR A 247 -5.15 14.15 13.60
N LEU A 248 -5.70 13.43 14.59
CA LEU A 248 -7.15 13.27 14.72
C LEU A 248 -7.83 14.61 14.99
N SER A 249 -7.28 15.47 15.84
CA SER A 249 -7.80 16.83 16.07
C SER A 249 -7.85 17.66 14.78
N MET A 250 -6.80 17.58 13.95
CA MET A 250 -6.78 18.23 12.65
C MET A 250 -7.85 17.66 11.71
N LEU A 251 -7.98 16.33 11.63
CA LEU A 251 -8.95 15.66 10.75
C LEU A 251 -10.40 15.97 11.17
N ALA A 252 -10.68 16.02 12.47
CA ALA A 252 -11.99 16.39 13.00
C ALA A 252 -12.47 17.78 12.54
N GLY A 253 -11.52 18.72 12.34
CA GLY A 253 -11.81 20.08 11.89
C GLY A 253 -11.98 20.26 10.38
N LEU A 254 -11.80 19.22 9.56
CA LEU A 254 -11.84 19.35 8.10
C LEU A 254 -13.25 19.26 7.49
N ALA A 255 -14.17 18.58 8.14
CA ALA A 255 -15.51 18.37 7.63
C ALA A 255 -16.46 19.48 8.06
N SER A 256 -17.20 20.07 7.10
CA SER A 256 -18.03 21.23 7.34
C SER A 256 -19.51 20.93 7.60
N ALA A 257 -20.03 19.78 7.14
CA ALA A 257 -21.44 19.45 7.28
C ALA A 257 -21.73 18.60 8.52
N GLU A 258 -20.91 17.58 8.76
CA GLU A 258 -21.07 16.61 9.83
C GLU A 258 -19.69 16.22 10.36
N LYS A 259 -19.60 15.82 11.65
CA LYS A 259 -18.37 15.27 12.21
C LYS A 259 -17.91 14.06 11.39
N PRO A 260 -16.60 13.85 11.21
CA PRO A 260 -16.09 12.71 10.43
C PRO A 260 -16.42 11.34 11.03
N ILE A 261 -16.29 10.30 10.19
CA ILE A 261 -16.24 8.89 10.62
C ILE A 261 -14.78 8.47 10.71
N PHE A 262 -14.40 7.79 11.81
CA PHE A 262 -13.08 7.20 11.97
C PHE A 262 -13.17 5.71 12.28
N ILE A 263 -12.40 4.90 11.54
CA ILE A 263 -12.26 3.46 11.76
C ILE A 263 -10.79 3.17 12.01
N GLY A 264 -10.47 2.62 13.18
CA GLY A 264 -9.10 2.38 13.60
C GLY A 264 -8.91 1.06 14.34
N ARG A 265 -7.81 0.96 15.08
CA ARG A 265 -7.52 -0.17 15.98
C ARG A 265 -7.81 0.21 17.42
N SER A 266 -8.30 -0.74 18.20
CA SER A 266 -8.71 -0.50 19.59
C SER A 266 -7.55 -0.04 20.48
N ASP A 267 -6.38 -0.66 20.32
CA ASP A 267 -5.15 -0.35 21.05
C ASP A 267 -4.65 1.08 20.80
N GLU A 268 -4.72 1.56 19.57
CA GLU A 268 -4.31 2.92 19.19
C GLU A 268 -5.35 3.96 19.67
N LEU A 269 -6.65 3.67 19.47
CA LEU A 269 -7.74 4.55 19.90
C LEU A 269 -7.80 4.73 21.43
N ALA A 270 -7.41 3.70 22.18
CA ALA A 270 -7.34 3.77 23.63
C ALA A 270 -6.34 4.83 24.14
N GLN A 271 -5.35 5.20 23.34
CA GLN A 271 -4.32 6.20 23.67
C GLN A 271 -4.75 7.63 23.34
N VAL A 272 -5.77 7.82 22.50
CA VAL A 272 -6.26 9.14 22.09
C VAL A 272 -7.17 9.71 23.16
N PRO A 273 -7.06 11.00 23.55
CA PRO A 273 -7.98 11.62 24.50
C PRO A 273 -9.45 11.50 24.07
N GLY A 274 -10.35 11.27 25.02
CA GLY A 274 -11.80 11.19 24.75
C GLY A 274 -12.33 12.43 24.05
N ALA A 275 -11.91 13.63 24.51
CA ALA A 275 -12.31 14.90 23.90
C ALA A 275 -11.96 14.99 22.39
N THR A 276 -10.89 14.36 21.96
CA THR A 276 -10.51 14.31 20.54
C THR A 276 -11.42 13.36 19.77
N LEU A 277 -11.74 12.20 20.37
CA LEU A 277 -12.66 11.22 19.76
C LEU A 277 -14.09 11.76 19.68
N ASP A 278 -14.51 12.64 20.61
CA ASP A 278 -15.80 13.35 20.57
C ASP A 278 -15.92 14.29 19.35
N GLY A 279 -14.80 14.59 18.69
CA GLY A 279 -14.77 15.31 17.41
C GLY A 279 -15.28 14.50 16.21
N PHE A 280 -15.53 13.19 16.37
CA PHE A 280 -16.03 12.29 15.33
C PHE A 280 -17.47 11.88 15.60
N ALA A 281 -18.27 11.73 14.54
CA ALA A 281 -19.65 11.26 14.64
C ALA A 281 -19.71 9.76 14.95
N ARG A 282 -18.73 9.01 14.46
CA ARG A 282 -18.58 7.58 14.69
C ARG A 282 -17.09 7.25 14.82
N VAL A 283 -16.75 6.56 15.89
CA VAL A 283 -15.44 5.93 16.07
C VAL A 283 -15.68 4.43 16.19
N ALA A 284 -15.05 3.64 15.32
CA ALA A 284 -15.29 2.20 15.22
C ALA A 284 -13.99 1.42 15.06
N VAL A 285 -14.04 0.14 15.35
CA VAL A 285 -12.94 -0.81 15.18
C VAL A 285 -13.44 -2.00 14.38
N LEU A 286 -12.52 -2.71 13.72
CA LEU A 286 -12.86 -3.92 12.99
C LEU A 286 -13.44 -4.96 13.97
N ASP A 287 -14.53 -5.61 13.56
CA ASP A 287 -15.09 -6.77 14.26
C ASP A 287 -14.46 -8.04 13.69
N GLU A 288 -13.59 -8.66 14.46
CA GLU A 288 -12.85 -9.85 14.03
C GLU A 288 -13.78 -11.03 13.77
N MET A 289 -14.92 -11.10 14.44
CA MET A 289 -15.92 -12.16 14.21
C MET A 289 -16.68 -11.96 12.89
N ALA A 290 -16.99 -10.71 12.52
CA ALA A 290 -17.65 -10.41 11.25
C ALA A 290 -16.74 -10.65 10.04
N ALA A 291 -15.42 -10.66 10.26
CA ALA A 291 -14.43 -10.89 9.21
C ALA A 291 -14.21 -12.38 8.88
N THR A 292 -14.72 -13.32 9.70
CA THR A 292 -14.53 -14.77 9.55
C THR A 292 -15.75 -15.51 8.98
N GLU A 293 -16.85 -14.82 8.63
CA GLU A 293 -18.12 -15.44 8.21
C GLU A 293 -18.09 -16.17 6.85
N ASP A 294 -17.00 -16.22 6.12
CA ASP A 294 -16.91 -16.96 4.85
C ASP A 294 -16.37 -18.39 5.00
N GLY A 295 -16.91 -19.18 5.95
CA GLY A 295 -17.05 -20.65 5.82
C GLY A 295 -15.80 -21.50 5.60
N GLU A 296 -14.58 -21.01 5.72
CA GLU A 296 -13.35 -21.80 5.70
C GLU A 296 -12.98 -22.19 7.15
N GLU A 297 -13.66 -23.21 7.64
CA GLU A 297 -13.22 -23.97 8.81
C GLU A 297 -11.91 -24.70 8.48
N GLU A 298 -10.94 -24.57 9.36
CA GLU A 298 -9.79 -25.43 9.70
C GLU A 298 -8.38 -24.88 9.52
N ASP A 299 -8.12 -23.79 8.73
CA ASP A 299 -6.76 -23.21 8.65
C ASP A 299 -6.71 -21.66 8.62
N ALA A 300 -7.79 -21.01 8.90
CA ALA A 300 -7.85 -19.55 9.02
C ALA A 300 -7.23 -19.13 10.35
N ALA A 301 -5.91 -19.01 10.41
CA ALA A 301 -5.31 -18.10 11.38
C ALA A 301 -6.03 -16.75 11.23
N ALA A 302 -6.75 -16.33 12.28
CA ALA A 302 -7.62 -15.17 12.29
C ALA A 302 -6.95 -13.98 11.59
N LEU A 303 -7.71 -13.25 10.77
CA LEU A 303 -7.25 -11.99 10.18
C LEU A 303 -6.76 -11.09 11.32
N GLN A 304 -5.46 -10.79 11.34
CA GLN A 304 -4.83 -10.06 12.45
C GLN A 304 -5.05 -8.55 12.30
N GLY A 305 -6.33 -8.13 12.38
CA GLY A 305 -6.69 -6.75 12.52
C GLY A 305 -6.70 -5.91 11.24
N LEU A 306 -6.92 -4.61 11.42
CA LEU A 306 -6.99 -3.59 10.38
C LEU A 306 -5.58 -3.09 10.03
N HIS A 307 -5.25 -3.09 8.73
CA HIS A 307 -4.04 -2.43 8.20
C HIS A 307 -4.35 -1.48 7.02
N ALA A 308 -5.60 -1.43 6.59
CA ALA A 308 -6.09 -0.54 5.55
C ALA A 308 -5.93 0.95 5.92
N LYS A 309 -5.54 1.77 4.94
CA LYS A 309 -5.42 3.23 5.08
C LYS A 309 -6.15 3.92 3.94
N ALA A 310 -7.23 4.63 4.29
CA ALA A 310 -8.02 5.36 3.32
C ALA A 310 -8.59 6.66 3.90
N PHE A 311 -8.67 7.68 3.04
CA PHE A 311 -9.32 8.95 3.33
C PHE A 311 -10.39 9.17 2.26
N ILE A 312 -11.65 9.25 2.67
CA ILE A 312 -12.80 9.44 1.79
C ILE A 312 -13.36 10.84 2.04
N ALA A 313 -13.31 11.71 1.04
CA ALA A 313 -13.73 13.09 1.16
C ALA A 313 -14.80 13.45 0.12
N GLU A 314 -15.92 13.99 0.58
CA GLU A 314 -16.95 14.56 -0.29
C GLU A 314 -16.68 16.04 -0.53
N ARG A 315 -16.60 16.46 -1.80
CA ARG A 315 -16.39 17.85 -2.21
C ARG A 315 -17.36 18.20 -3.33
N GLY A 316 -18.30 19.05 -3.04
CA GLY A 316 -19.35 19.40 -3.99
C GLY A 316 -20.12 18.16 -4.45
N TRP A 317 -20.04 17.85 -5.75
CA TRP A 317 -20.70 16.69 -6.37
C TRP A 317 -19.81 15.44 -6.48
N ASP A 318 -18.58 15.53 -6.01
CA ASP A 318 -17.58 14.47 -6.19
C ASP A 318 -17.23 13.81 -4.86
N THR A 319 -16.86 12.52 -4.93
CA THR A 319 -16.20 11.79 -3.85
C THR A 319 -14.78 11.45 -4.29
N ALA A 320 -13.82 11.79 -3.47
CA ALA A 320 -12.43 11.45 -3.61
C ALA A 320 -12.06 10.36 -2.60
N ILE A 321 -11.49 9.25 -3.08
CA ILE A 321 -10.95 8.18 -2.24
C ILE A 321 -9.44 8.20 -2.39
N THR A 322 -8.74 8.51 -1.31
CA THR A 322 -7.29 8.43 -1.24
C THR A 322 -6.88 7.18 -0.50
N VAL A 323 -6.09 6.34 -1.13
CA VAL A 323 -5.43 5.18 -0.54
C VAL A 323 -3.92 5.35 -0.61
N GLY A 324 -3.20 4.74 0.34
CA GLY A 324 -1.75 4.85 0.37
C GLY A 324 -1.12 4.18 1.58
N SER A 325 0.12 4.51 1.80
CA SER A 325 0.89 3.96 2.91
C SER A 325 0.72 4.73 4.22
N GLY A 326 0.34 6.01 4.15
CA GLY A 326 0.32 6.93 5.30
C GLY A 326 -0.84 6.71 6.26
N ASN A 327 -0.52 6.54 7.54
CA ASN A 327 -1.46 6.50 8.64
C ASN A 327 -1.98 7.90 9.02
N ALA A 328 -3.04 7.95 9.83
CA ALA A 328 -3.53 9.19 10.45
C ALA A 328 -2.60 9.63 11.61
N THR A 329 -1.33 9.83 11.31
CA THR A 329 -0.28 10.15 12.28
C THR A 329 0.50 11.41 11.88
N ARG A 330 1.07 12.06 12.89
CA ARG A 330 1.87 13.27 12.72
C ARG A 330 3.05 13.08 11.75
N PRO A 331 3.86 12.02 11.83
CA PRO A 331 4.96 11.79 10.88
C PRO A 331 4.49 11.65 9.44
N ALA A 332 3.35 11.01 9.21
CA ALA A 332 2.81 10.79 7.87
C ALA A 332 2.16 12.04 7.26
N LEU A 333 1.32 12.79 8.03
CA LEU A 333 0.45 13.84 7.49
C LEU A 333 0.80 15.26 7.93
N LEU A 334 1.37 15.47 9.14
CA LEU A 334 1.60 16.82 9.66
C LEU A 334 3.03 17.30 9.43
N THR A 335 4.02 16.54 9.89
CA THR A 335 5.44 16.88 9.70
C THR A 335 5.96 16.40 8.35
N GLY A 336 5.43 15.30 7.82
CA GLY A 336 5.93 14.69 6.62
C GLY A 336 7.35 14.16 6.78
N SER A 337 7.73 13.73 8.01
CA SER A 337 9.04 13.11 8.25
C SER A 337 9.13 11.70 7.71
N ASN A 338 8.02 10.98 7.66
CA ASN A 338 7.95 9.70 6.95
C ASN A 338 7.92 9.91 5.44
N VAL A 339 8.59 9.02 4.72
CA VAL A 339 8.35 8.89 3.29
C VAL A 339 7.07 8.06 3.08
N GLU A 340 6.06 8.65 2.45
CA GLU A 340 4.75 8.03 2.20
C GLU A 340 4.31 8.26 0.77
N ILE A 341 3.49 7.36 0.22
CA ILE A 341 2.90 7.50 -1.10
C ILE A 341 1.37 7.39 -1.02
N PHE A 342 0.69 8.23 -1.82
CA PHE A 342 -0.77 8.28 -1.88
C PHE A 342 -1.24 8.33 -3.33
N THR A 343 -2.38 7.68 -3.60
CA THR A 343 -3.16 7.88 -4.82
C THR A 343 -4.57 8.29 -4.46
N THR A 344 -5.08 9.30 -5.13
CA THR A 344 -6.44 9.79 -4.97
C THR A 344 -7.21 9.54 -6.26
N LEU A 345 -8.28 8.76 -6.16
CA LEU A 345 -9.24 8.52 -7.23
C LEU A 345 -10.49 9.34 -6.97
N THR A 346 -10.91 10.14 -7.95
CA THR A 346 -12.08 11.02 -7.81
C THR A 346 -13.11 10.71 -8.89
N GLY A 347 -14.38 10.71 -8.47
CA GLY A 347 -15.51 10.53 -9.38
C GLY A 347 -16.79 11.14 -8.80
N LYS A 348 -17.88 11.10 -9.58
CA LYS A 348 -19.17 11.63 -9.14
C LYS A 348 -19.69 10.85 -7.93
N ARG A 349 -20.09 11.57 -6.86
CA ARG A 349 -20.62 10.96 -5.63
C ARG A 349 -21.79 10.01 -5.88
N SER A 350 -22.66 10.33 -6.82
CA SER A 350 -23.78 9.47 -7.21
C SER A 350 -23.36 8.11 -7.78
N ARG A 351 -22.08 7.94 -8.18
CA ARG A 351 -21.54 6.70 -8.75
C ARG A 351 -20.50 6.05 -7.84
N VAL A 352 -19.65 6.85 -7.20
CA VAL A 352 -18.62 6.38 -6.26
C VAL A 352 -19.24 5.98 -4.92
N GLY A 353 -20.23 6.75 -4.47
CA GLY A 353 -20.86 6.66 -3.16
C GLY A 353 -20.50 7.86 -2.26
N SER A 354 -21.32 8.10 -1.26
CA SER A 354 -21.05 9.03 -0.17
C SER A 354 -20.15 8.38 0.90
N VAL A 355 -19.61 9.15 1.82
CA VAL A 355 -18.87 8.66 2.99
C VAL A 355 -19.70 7.64 3.77
N GLU A 356 -21.00 7.94 3.98
CA GLU A 356 -21.91 7.05 4.70
C GLU A 356 -22.23 5.75 3.93
N GLU A 357 -22.32 5.80 2.61
CA GLU A 357 -22.53 4.59 1.80
C GLU A 357 -21.29 3.70 1.77
N ILE A 358 -20.09 4.28 1.87
CA ILE A 358 -18.82 3.53 1.82
C ILE A 358 -18.45 3.00 3.22
N LEU A 359 -18.52 3.83 4.27
CA LEU A 359 -18.06 3.48 5.62
C LEU A 359 -19.19 3.20 6.62
N GLY A 360 -20.46 3.44 6.26
CA GLY A 360 -21.61 3.13 7.10
C GLY A 360 -21.98 1.64 7.05
N ASP A 361 -23.11 1.29 7.68
CA ASP A 361 -23.55 -0.10 7.92
C ASP A 361 -23.84 -0.90 6.64
N LYS A 362 -24.03 -0.21 5.51
CA LYS A 362 -24.23 -0.86 4.19
C LYS A 362 -22.94 -1.03 3.39
N GLY A 363 -21.82 -0.47 3.87
CA GLY A 363 -20.51 -0.55 3.27
C GLY A 363 -19.51 -1.28 4.18
N PHE A 364 -18.30 -0.73 4.27
CA PHE A 364 -17.23 -1.27 5.11
C PHE A 364 -17.61 -1.32 6.61
N GLY A 365 -18.46 -0.38 7.05
CA GLY A 365 -18.94 -0.31 8.43
C GLY A 365 -19.66 -1.55 8.93
N ARG A 366 -20.21 -2.41 8.04
CA ARG A 366 -20.81 -3.72 8.41
C ARG A 366 -19.82 -4.68 9.07
N LEU A 367 -18.52 -4.49 8.83
CA LEU A 367 -17.43 -5.26 9.41
C LEU A 367 -16.86 -4.60 10.67
N THR A 368 -17.53 -3.58 11.21
CA THR A 368 -17.02 -2.81 12.32
C THR A 368 -18.02 -2.76 13.46
N ARG A 369 -17.51 -2.64 14.68
CA ARG A 369 -18.28 -2.35 15.89
C ARG A 369 -17.87 -1.01 16.49
N PRO A 370 -18.74 -0.32 17.25
CA PRO A 370 -18.38 0.90 17.96
C PRO A 370 -17.15 0.67 18.85
N PHE A 371 -16.24 1.64 18.87
CA PHE A 371 -15.14 1.62 19.81
C PHE A 371 -15.67 1.90 21.22
N VAL A 372 -15.33 1.03 22.15
CA VAL A 372 -15.61 1.19 23.60
C VAL A 372 -14.26 1.18 24.30
N ARG A 373 -14.00 2.21 25.11
CA ARG A 373 -12.75 2.28 25.88
C ARG A 373 -12.86 1.34 27.08
N ASP A 374 -12.00 0.32 27.12
CA ASP A 374 -11.86 -0.55 28.29
C ASP A 374 -11.03 0.16 29.39
N GLU A 375 -11.56 0.21 30.60
CA GLU A 375 -10.88 0.82 31.76
C GLU A 375 -9.68 -0.02 32.27
N THR A 376 -9.45 -1.23 31.73
CA THR A 376 -8.44 -2.19 32.19
C THR A 376 -7.06 -2.03 31.54
N GLY A 377 -6.84 -1.04 30.69
CA GLY A 377 -5.68 -0.89 29.80
C GLY A 377 -4.30 -0.56 30.42
N ALA A 378 -4.12 -0.64 31.75
CA ALA A 378 -2.84 -0.30 32.38
C ALA A 378 -1.72 -1.37 32.20
N ALA A 379 -2.05 -2.64 31.96
CA ALA A 379 -1.06 -3.71 31.80
C ALA A 379 -0.36 -3.69 30.43
N ASP A 380 -1.04 -3.21 29.41
CA ASP A 380 -0.55 -3.14 28.02
C ASP A 380 0.47 -2.00 27.76
N ALA A 381 0.48 -0.96 28.58
CA ALA A 381 1.35 0.20 28.40
C ALA A 381 2.85 -0.14 28.63
N ALA A 382 3.13 -1.08 29.53
CA ALA A 382 4.52 -1.50 29.83
C ALA A 382 5.10 -2.38 28.71
N GLN A 383 4.29 -3.26 28.11
CA GLN A 383 4.71 -4.09 26.97
C GLN A 383 5.00 -3.23 25.76
N ARG A 384 4.13 -2.26 25.44
CA ARG A 384 4.29 -1.31 24.33
C ARG A 384 5.48 -0.37 24.50
N ALA A 385 5.76 0.08 25.74
CA ALA A 385 6.95 0.84 26.03
C ALA A 385 8.25 0.03 25.81
N ALA A 386 8.18 -1.29 26.02
CA ALA A 386 9.27 -2.21 25.71
C ALA A 386 9.42 -2.41 24.19
N GLU A 387 8.33 -2.57 23.45
CA GLU A 387 8.31 -2.68 21.98
C GLU A 387 8.82 -1.40 21.32
N ALA A 388 8.37 -0.22 21.74
CA ALA A 388 8.85 1.07 21.27
C ALA A 388 10.36 1.30 21.55
N ARG A 389 10.87 0.80 22.68
CA ARG A 389 12.32 0.82 22.97
C ARG A 389 13.10 -0.15 22.07
N LEU A 390 12.52 -1.28 21.73
CA LEU A 390 13.12 -2.23 20.81
C LEU A 390 13.20 -1.64 19.40
N ASP A 391 12.16 -0.95 18.96
CA ASP A 391 12.13 -0.26 17.65
C ASP A 391 13.08 0.94 17.58
N GLN A 392 13.30 1.64 18.70
CA GLN A 392 14.32 2.70 18.78
C GLN A 392 15.76 2.17 18.84
N ALA A 393 15.96 0.91 19.24
CA ALA A 393 17.28 0.29 19.35
C ALA A 393 17.70 -0.48 18.08
N ARG A 394 16.82 -0.63 17.12
CA ARG A 394 17.03 -1.18 15.78
C ARG A 394 17.36 -0.11 14.77
#